data_9df4da40b1da42d5bd172b940a672574
#
_entry.id   9df4da40b1da42d5bd172b940a672574
#
_cell.length_a   1.000
_cell.length_b   1.000
_cell.length_c   1.000
_cell.angle_alpha   90.00
_cell.angle_beta   90.00
_cell.angle_gamma   90.00
#
_symmetry.space_group_name_H-M   'P 1'
#
loop_
_entity.id
_entity.type
_entity.pdbx_description
1 polymer ?
#
loop_
_entity_poly.entity_id
_entity_poly.type
_entity_poly.pdbx_seq_one_letter_code
_entity_poly.pdbx_strand_id
1 'polypeptide(L)' 'MNTTATYTEPVNRIKQRILFDDNLDNMACCCDDWSDFVIEISEWGIDHLGGVDFDTLTTSDIERLDDFIFNQ' A
#
# COMPACT_ATOMS: atom_id res chain seq x y z
N MET A 1 -2.62 -23.74 5.08
CA MET A 1 -2.45 -23.17 4.89
C MET A 1 -1.92 -22.53 4.40
N ASN A 2 -1.86 -22.17 4.18
CA ASN A 2 -1.61 -21.45 3.80
C ASN A 2 -1.00 -20.88 3.30
N THR A 3 -1.00 -20.79 3.13
CA THR A 3 -0.57 -20.18 2.55
C THR A 3 -0.29 -19.21 2.19
N THR A 4 -0.69 -19.03 2.35
CA THR A 4 -0.60 -18.00 2.08
C THR A 4 0.20 -17.05 2.16
N ALA A 5 0.74 -17.08 2.57
CA ALA A 5 1.49 -16.00 2.89
C ALA A 5 2.54 -15.56 1.97
N THR A 6 2.16 -15.31 0.82
CA THR A 6 3.02 -14.70 -0.18
C THR A 6 3.40 -13.30 0.25
N TYR A 7 2.50 -12.63 0.97
CA TYR A 7 2.70 -11.25 1.38
C TYR A 7 2.73 -11.15 2.89
N THR A 8 3.53 -10.23 3.42
CA THR A 8 3.56 -9.94 4.83
C THR A 8 2.23 -9.31 5.26
N GLU A 9 1.91 -9.43 6.52
CA GLU A 9 0.67 -8.88 7.04
C GLU A 9 0.54 -7.37 6.80
N PRO A 10 1.59 -6.55 7.02
CA PRO A 10 1.47 -5.12 6.74
C PRO A 10 1.09 -4.82 5.29
N VAL A 11 1.67 -5.53 4.35
CA VAL A 11 1.37 -5.33 2.93
C VAL A 11 -0.11 -5.64 2.66
N ASN A 12 -0.59 -6.73 3.21
CA ASN A 12 -1.97 -7.14 3.01
C ASN A 12 -2.95 -6.14 3.63
N ARG A 13 -2.64 -5.63 4.81
CA ARG A 13 -3.49 -4.64 5.47
C ARG A 13 -3.58 -3.36 4.66
N ILE A 14 -2.47 -2.88 4.16
CA ILE A 14 -2.44 -1.67 3.35
C ILE A 14 -3.22 -1.88 2.05
N LYS A 15 -3.00 -3.00 1.40
CA LYS A 15 -3.71 -3.31 0.16
C LYS A 15 -5.21 -3.31 0.37
N GLN A 16 -5.68 -3.98 1.42
CA GLN A 16 -7.11 -4.05 1.68
C GLN A 16 -7.69 -2.68 1.97
N ARG A 17 -6.97 -1.86 2.72
CA ARG A 17 -7.43 -0.52 3.02
C ARG A 17 -7.59 0.32 1.76
N ILE A 18 -6.67 0.20 0.83
CA ILE A 18 -6.74 0.91 -0.44
C ILE A 18 -7.93 0.41 -1.26
N LEU A 19 -8.10 -0.89 -1.34
CA LEU A 19 -9.18 -1.47 -2.15
C LEU A 19 -10.57 -1.12 -1.62
N PHE A 20 -10.70 -0.89 -0.32
CA PHE A 20 -11.99 -0.58 0.28
C PHE A 20 -12.28 0.91 0.37
N ASP A 21 -11.38 1.75 -0.12
CA ASP A 21 -11.57 3.20 -0.10
C ASP A 21 -11.45 3.75 -1.51
N ASP A 22 -12.55 4.24 -2.06
CA ASP A 22 -12.59 4.69 -3.45
C ASP A 22 -11.59 5.80 -3.72
N ASN A 23 -11.39 6.71 -2.77
CA ASN A 23 -10.45 7.81 -2.95
C ASN A 23 -9.01 7.30 -3.02
N LEU A 24 -8.67 6.35 -2.16
CA LEU A 24 -7.34 5.76 -2.16
C LEU A 24 -7.11 4.90 -3.40
N ASP A 25 -8.12 4.14 -3.78
CA ASP A 25 -8.02 3.30 -4.96
C ASP A 25 -7.83 4.16 -6.23
N ASN A 26 -8.59 5.23 -6.34
CA ASN A 26 -8.46 6.15 -7.47
C ASN A 26 -7.07 6.80 -7.50
N MET A 27 -6.56 7.19 -6.34
CA MET A 27 -5.23 7.78 -6.27
C MET A 27 -4.16 6.76 -6.67
N ALA A 28 -4.32 5.52 -6.23
CA ALA A 28 -3.37 4.47 -6.61
C ALA A 28 -3.36 4.25 -8.13
N CYS A 29 -4.50 4.37 -8.77
CA CYS A 29 -4.59 4.25 -10.23
C CYS A 29 -3.84 5.38 -10.95
N CYS A 30 -3.65 6.51 -10.29
CA CYS A 30 -2.96 7.66 -10.88
C CYS A 30 -1.47 7.67 -10.59
N CYS A 31 -0.99 6.77 -9.77
CA CYS A 31 0.41 6.72 -9.36
C CYS A 31 1.12 5.55 -10.02
N ASP A 32 2.42 5.68 -10.23
CA ASP A 32 3.22 4.65 -10.87
C ASP A 32 3.78 3.63 -9.88
N ASP A 33 3.99 4.04 -8.64
CA ASP A 33 4.58 3.18 -7.63
C ASP A 33 4.17 3.64 -6.24
N TRP A 34 4.61 2.87 -5.24
CA TRP A 34 4.31 3.16 -3.84
C TRP A 34 4.85 4.51 -3.38
N SER A 35 6.07 4.84 -3.79
CA SER A 35 6.69 6.12 -3.39
C SER A 35 5.87 7.31 -3.87
N ASP A 36 5.39 7.24 -5.11
CA ASP A 36 4.54 8.27 -5.68
C ASP A 36 3.23 8.39 -4.90
N PHE A 37 2.64 7.24 -4.60
CA PHE A 37 1.38 7.18 -3.87
C PHE A 37 1.52 7.80 -2.47
N VAL A 38 2.60 7.48 -1.76
CA VAL A 38 2.82 8.02 -0.42
C VAL A 38 2.94 9.54 -0.46
N ILE A 39 3.65 10.08 -1.43
CA ILE A 39 3.79 11.52 -1.56
C ILE A 39 2.42 12.18 -1.75
N GLU A 40 1.60 11.61 -2.61
CA GLU A 40 0.29 12.20 -2.89
C GLU A 40 -0.63 12.16 -1.68
N ILE A 41 -0.71 11.02 -1.00
CA ILE A 41 -1.63 10.92 0.15
C ILE A 41 -1.09 11.61 1.39
N SER A 42 0.21 11.89 1.46
CA SER A 42 0.75 12.65 2.57
C SER A 42 0.19 14.07 2.59
N GLU A 43 -0.18 14.59 1.43
CA GLU A 43 -0.82 15.89 1.35
C GLU A 43 -2.22 15.87 1.97
N TRP A 44 -2.81 14.71 2.10
CA TRP A 44 -4.11 14.54 2.78
C TRP A 44 -3.93 14.30 4.27
N GLY A 45 -2.70 14.31 4.76
CA GLY A 45 -2.41 14.05 6.17
C GLY A 45 -2.37 12.57 6.51
N ILE A 46 -2.20 11.70 5.53
CA ILE A 46 -2.20 10.26 5.74
C ILE A 46 -0.77 9.75 5.79
N ASP A 47 -0.37 9.15 6.91
CA ASP A 47 0.96 8.54 7.08
C ASP A 47 0.88 7.09 7.53
N HIS A 48 -0.32 6.52 7.56
CA HIS A 48 -0.52 5.13 7.90
C HIS A 48 -1.79 4.62 7.22
N LEU A 49 -1.85 3.34 6.95
CA LEU A 49 -3.03 2.69 6.38
C LEU A 49 -3.19 1.33 7.01
N GLY A 50 -4.44 0.97 7.29
CA GLY A 50 -4.74 -0.33 7.89
C GLY A 50 -4.05 -0.56 9.21
N GLY A 51 -3.75 0.51 9.94
CA GLY A 51 -3.04 0.42 11.21
C GLY A 51 -1.54 0.25 11.04
N VAL A 52 -1.01 0.36 9.82
CA VAL A 52 0.41 0.20 9.53
C VAL A 52 1.02 1.55 9.24
N ASP A 53 2.03 1.92 10.03
CA ASP A 53 2.76 3.15 9.86
C ASP A 53 3.74 3.00 8.69
N PHE A 54 3.74 3.97 7.80
CA PHE A 54 4.60 3.89 6.60
C PHE A 54 6.09 3.81 6.97
N ASP A 55 6.47 4.42 8.08
CA ASP A 55 7.87 4.41 8.53
C ASP A 55 8.35 3.02 8.96
N THR A 56 7.43 2.11 9.21
CA THR A 56 7.77 0.75 9.65
C THR A 56 7.92 -0.22 8.48
N LEU A 57 7.66 0.23 7.27
CA LEU A 57 7.74 -0.65 6.10
C LEU A 57 9.19 -0.90 5.71
N THR A 58 9.49 -2.16 5.42
CA THR A 58 10.82 -2.54 4.93
C THR A 58 10.87 -2.37 3.41
N THR A 59 12.08 -2.42 2.85
CA THR A 59 12.25 -2.39 1.40
C THR A 59 11.48 -3.54 0.75
N SER A 60 11.51 -4.70 1.38
CA SER A 60 10.80 -5.87 0.87
C SER A 60 9.29 -5.65 0.84
N ASP A 61 8.76 -5.02 1.88
CA ASP A 61 7.33 -4.67 1.93
C ASP A 61 6.96 -3.72 0.79
N ILE A 62 7.79 -2.72 0.57
CA ILE A 62 7.54 -1.72 -0.48
C ILE A 62 7.57 -2.37 -1.86
N GLU A 63 8.50 -3.29 -2.09
CA GLU A 63 8.56 -4.01 -3.35
C GLU A 63 7.28 -4.84 -3.59
N ARG A 64 6.78 -5.46 -2.54
CA ARG A 64 5.54 -6.23 -2.64
C ARG A 64 4.35 -5.33 -2.89
N LEU A 65 4.31 -4.16 -2.28
CA LEU A 65 3.25 -3.19 -2.54
C LEU A 65 3.30 -2.72 -3.99
N ASP A 66 4.49 -2.47 -4.52
CA ASP A 66 4.63 -2.09 -5.92
C ASP A 66 4.07 -3.18 -6.83
N ASP A 67 4.45 -4.43 -6.59
CA ASP A 67 3.98 -5.54 -7.41
C ASP A 67 2.47 -5.74 -7.27
N PHE A 68 1.97 -5.58 -6.07
CA PHE A 68 0.61 -5.96 -5.72
C PHE A 68 -0.41 -4.93 -6.18
N ILE A 69 -0.04 -3.68 -6.17
CA ILE A 69 -0.95 -2.57 -6.41
C ILE A 69 -0.66 -1.87 -7.73
N PHE A 70 0.60 -1.63 -8.02
CA PHE A 70 0.98 -0.73 -9.12
C PHE A 70 1.49 -1.44 -10.37
N ASN A 71 1.96 -2.65 -10.26
CA ASN A 71 2.52 -3.41 -11.39
C ASN A 71 1.57 -4.52 -11.85
N GLN A 72 0.32 -4.21 -11.94
CA GLN A 72 -0.65 -5.21 -12.40
C GLN A 72 -0.76 -5.27 -13.91
#